data_793985c80c877670cab518cbf1aef943
#
_entry.id   793985c80c877670cab518cbf1aef943
#
_cell.length_a   1.000
_cell.length_b   1.000
_cell.length_c   1.000
_cell.angle_alpha   90.00
_cell.angle_beta   90.00
_cell.angle_gamma   90.00
#
_symmetry.space_group_name_H-M   'P 1'
#
loop_
_entity.id
_entity.type
_entity.pdbx_description
1 polymer ?
#
loop_
_entity_poly.entity_id
_entity_poly.type
_entity_poly.pdbx_seq_one_letter_code
_entity_poly.pdbx_strand_id
1 'polypeptide(L)'
;MRILLTGRNGQVGWELQGALAPLGEVTALGRAELDLRDAGRIRDAVRTAKPDVVVNAAAYTAVDKAEAERDLAFAVNAVAPGILAEEAKRAGALLVHFSTDYVFDGTKGSPYTEADPTCPINVYGESKLAGEKAIQGSDCRFLILRTSWVYGPRGSNFMLTMLRLARERPELRVVDDQIGAPTSSLAIARATAQLLRPGAGGLYHLSAAGEVTWCGFARAILARAGIATPVRAIRTEDYPTPARRPRNSRLDCSRLRKDFDVALAPWEDQLSEVTLGAP
;
A
#
# COMPACT_ATOMS: atom_id res chain seq x y z
N MET A 1 20.95 -2.46 -12.35
CA MET A 1 20.35 -1.19 -11.86
C MET A 1 20.82 -0.92 -10.43
N ARG A 2 20.96 0.34 -10.04
CA ARG A 2 21.09 0.75 -8.64
C ARG A 2 19.71 1.18 -8.15
N ILE A 3 19.22 0.54 -7.10
CA ILE A 3 17.86 0.72 -6.59
C ILE A 3 17.96 1.24 -5.16
N LEU A 4 17.40 2.41 -4.88
CA LEU A 4 17.23 2.93 -3.53
C LEU A 4 15.82 2.58 -3.04
N LEU A 5 15.71 1.72 -2.03
CA LEU A 5 14.44 1.32 -1.43
C LEU A 5 14.28 1.98 -0.05
N THR A 6 13.20 2.72 0.16
CA THR A 6 12.82 3.23 1.48
C THR A 6 11.76 2.35 2.12
N GLY A 7 11.70 2.32 3.45
CA GLY A 7 10.67 1.57 4.18
C GLY A 7 10.91 0.06 4.23
N ARG A 8 12.16 -0.39 4.23
CA ARG A 8 12.56 -1.81 4.21
C ARG A 8 11.92 -2.69 5.30
N ASN A 9 11.52 -2.10 6.42
CA ASN A 9 10.93 -2.82 7.56
C ASN A 9 9.38 -2.91 7.45
N GLY A 10 8.75 -2.20 6.50
CA GLY A 10 7.32 -2.28 6.22
C GLY A 10 6.94 -3.56 5.48
N GLN A 11 5.65 -3.86 5.40
CA GLN A 11 5.15 -5.08 4.75
C GLN A 11 5.64 -5.19 3.29
N VAL A 12 5.36 -4.18 2.47
CA VAL A 12 5.76 -4.16 1.06
C VAL A 12 7.27 -4.00 0.91
N GLY A 13 7.90 -3.11 1.69
CA GLY A 13 9.34 -2.87 1.63
C GLY A 13 10.18 -4.10 1.97
N TRP A 14 9.68 -4.97 2.86
CA TRP A 14 10.36 -6.23 3.17
C TRP A 14 10.38 -7.17 1.95
N GLU A 15 9.23 -7.38 1.33
CA GLU A 15 9.11 -8.28 0.17
C GLU A 15 9.86 -7.73 -1.06
N LEU A 16 9.90 -6.40 -1.20
CA LEU A 16 10.64 -5.74 -2.28
C LEU A 16 12.13 -6.00 -2.25
N GLN A 17 12.76 -6.20 -1.08
CA GLN A 17 14.19 -6.51 -1.01
C GLN A 17 14.50 -7.79 -1.80
N GLY A 18 13.70 -8.84 -1.61
CA GLY A 18 13.88 -10.09 -2.36
C GLY A 18 13.46 -9.97 -3.83
N ALA A 19 12.32 -9.31 -4.10
CA ALA A 19 11.80 -9.18 -5.46
C ALA A 19 12.69 -8.32 -6.38
N LEU A 20 13.37 -7.32 -5.82
CA LEU A 20 14.23 -6.40 -6.58
C LEU A 20 15.68 -6.88 -6.70
N ALA A 21 16.16 -7.77 -5.82
CA ALA A 21 17.54 -8.26 -5.83
C ALA A 21 18.00 -8.83 -7.20
N PRO A 22 17.18 -9.57 -7.95
CA PRO A 22 17.58 -10.05 -9.27
C PRO A 22 17.76 -8.95 -10.32
N LEU A 23 17.24 -7.74 -10.07
CA LEU A 23 17.27 -6.61 -11.01
C LEU A 23 18.50 -5.71 -10.84
N GLY A 24 19.23 -5.83 -9.73
CA GLY A 24 20.44 -5.07 -9.50
C GLY A 24 20.79 -4.88 -8.02
N GLU A 25 21.63 -3.91 -7.75
CA GLU A 25 22.07 -3.56 -6.40
C GLU A 25 20.97 -2.79 -5.66
N VAL A 26 20.52 -3.31 -4.52
CA VAL A 26 19.45 -2.72 -3.71
C VAL A 26 20.03 -2.14 -2.41
N THR A 27 20.03 -0.81 -2.31
CA THR A 27 20.27 -0.08 -1.06
C THR A 27 18.93 0.11 -0.34
N ALA A 28 18.65 -0.70 0.67
CA ALA A 28 17.40 -0.67 1.41
C ALA A 28 17.54 0.06 2.74
N LEU A 29 16.78 1.14 2.95
CA LEU A 29 16.82 2.00 4.13
C LEU A 29 15.52 1.88 4.94
N GLY A 30 15.65 1.69 6.25
CA GLY A 30 14.56 1.78 7.22
C GLY A 30 14.52 3.16 7.89
N ARG A 31 13.60 3.32 8.84
CA ARG A 31 13.41 4.61 9.53
C ARG A 31 14.64 5.07 10.32
N ALA A 32 15.42 4.14 10.87
CA ALA A 32 16.62 4.46 11.62
C ALA A 32 17.71 5.08 10.73
N GLU A 33 17.81 4.61 9.48
CA GLU A 33 18.78 5.10 8.51
C GLU A 33 18.26 6.32 7.74
N LEU A 34 16.96 6.37 7.47
CA LEU A 34 16.31 7.44 6.73
C LEU A 34 14.94 7.79 7.32
N ASP A 35 14.91 8.78 8.21
CA ASP A 35 13.65 9.36 8.66
C ASP A 35 13.12 10.31 7.57
N LEU A 36 11.96 9.97 7.00
CA LEU A 36 11.34 10.78 5.93
C LEU A 36 10.83 12.15 6.40
N ARG A 37 10.93 12.47 7.68
CA ARG A 37 10.67 13.84 8.18
C ARG A 37 11.86 14.78 7.97
N ASP A 38 13.03 14.22 7.71
CA ASP A 38 14.26 14.98 7.50
C ASP A 38 14.55 15.16 6.01
N ALA A 39 14.22 16.34 5.49
CA ALA A 39 14.43 16.69 4.09
C ALA A 39 15.91 16.65 3.65
N GLY A 40 16.84 16.98 4.56
CA GLY A 40 18.28 16.93 4.31
C GLY A 40 18.74 15.49 4.09
N ARG A 41 18.36 14.59 5.03
CA ARG A 41 18.69 13.17 4.93
C ARG A 41 18.10 12.50 3.69
N ILE A 42 16.88 12.88 3.26
CA ILE A 42 16.30 12.37 2.01
C ILE A 42 17.19 12.73 0.81
N ARG A 43 17.56 14.00 0.71
CA ARG A 43 18.43 14.48 -0.38
C ARG A 43 19.80 13.80 -0.37
N ASP A 44 20.41 13.69 0.79
CA ASP A 44 21.72 13.05 0.94
C ASP A 44 21.69 11.58 0.58
N ALA A 45 20.64 10.85 1.00
CA ALA A 45 20.46 9.43 0.67
C ALA A 45 20.37 9.21 -0.86
N VAL A 46 19.55 10.00 -1.57
CA VAL A 46 19.43 9.87 -3.03
C VAL A 46 20.73 10.24 -3.73
N ARG A 47 21.37 11.34 -3.32
CA ARG A 47 22.63 11.83 -3.95
C ARG A 47 23.80 10.87 -3.72
N THR A 48 23.85 10.24 -2.55
CA THR A 48 24.89 9.24 -2.22
C THR A 48 24.67 7.93 -2.99
N ALA A 49 23.42 7.42 -3.03
CA ALA A 49 23.09 6.18 -3.72
C ALA A 49 23.18 6.31 -5.25
N LYS A 50 23.00 7.52 -5.81
CA LYS A 50 22.95 7.76 -7.27
C LYS A 50 22.12 6.71 -8.00
N PRO A 51 20.84 6.52 -7.60
CA PRO A 51 20.05 5.41 -8.07
C PRO A 51 19.59 5.59 -9.52
N ASP A 52 19.34 4.47 -10.19
CA ASP A 52 18.60 4.42 -11.45
C ASP A 52 17.08 4.38 -11.17
N VAL A 53 16.70 3.82 -10.00
CA VAL A 53 15.32 3.72 -9.52
C VAL A 53 15.27 4.02 -8.02
N VAL A 54 14.32 4.87 -7.62
CA VAL A 54 13.93 5.08 -6.22
C VAL A 54 12.60 4.38 -6.00
N VAL A 55 12.53 3.45 -5.03
CA VAL A 55 11.27 2.77 -4.65
C VAL A 55 10.88 3.23 -3.26
N ASN A 56 9.84 4.07 -3.18
CA ASN A 56 9.34 4.59 -1.92
C ASN A 56 8.20 3.72 -1.37
N ALA A 57 8.55 2.73 -0.53
CA ALA A 57 7.60 1.90 0.19
C ALA A 57 7.37 2.37 1.65
N ALA A 58 7.96 3.50 2.04
CA ALA A 58 7.72 4.09 3.35
C ALA A 58 6.48 5.00 3.32
N ALA A 59 5.65 4.90 4.35
CA ALA A 59 4.48 5.73 4.53
C ALA A 59 4.08 5.82 6.01
N TYR A 60 3.37 6.87 6.39
CA TYR A 60 2.58 6.92 7.60
C TYR A 60 1.25 6.22 7.33
N THR A 61 1.01 5.05 7.91
CA THR A 61 -0.14 4.18 7.60
C THR A 61 -1.13 4.02 8.77
N ALA A 62 -0.92 4.71 9.88
CA ALA A 62 -1.80 4.66 11.03
C ALA A 62 -3.03 5.55 10.80
N VAL A 63 -4.01 5.04 10.04
CA VAL A 63 -5.17 5.78 9.52
C VAL A 63 -5.91 6.56 10.61
N ASP A 64 -6.21 5.92 11.75
CA ASP A 64 -6.94 6.56 12.85
C ASP A 64 -6.09 7.62 13.58
N LYS A 65 -4.78 7.36 13.74
CA LYS A 65 -3.88 8.33 14.37
C LYS A 65 -3.63 9.53 13.47
N ALA A 66 -3.73 9.39 12.16
CA ALA A 66 -3.55 10.49 11.22
C ALA A 66 -4.52 11.64 11.50
N GLU A 67 -5.73 11.35 11.99
CA GLU A 67 -6.71 12.38 12.36
C GLU A 67 -6.18 13.36 13.45
N ALA A 68 -5.37 12.84 14.38
CA ALA A 68 -4.73 13.63 15.44
C ALA A 68 -3.29 14.06 15.10
N GLU A 69 -2.62 13.35 14.19
CA GLU A 69 -1.21 13.55 13.82
C GLU A 69 -1.07 14.05 12.36
N ARG A 70 -1.95 14.98 11.97
CA ARG A 70 -2.07 15.48 10.58
C ARG A 70 -0.73 15.94 10.00
N ASP A 71 0.01 16.77 10.74
CA ASP A 71 1.29 17.31 10.27
C ASP A 71 2.32 16.22 10.02
N LEU A 72 2.35 15.21 10.89
CA LEU A 72 3.22 14.05 10.72
C LEU A 72 2.82 13.22 9.51
N ALA A 73 1.52 12.99 9.30
CA ALA A 73 1.02 12.26 8.13
C ALA A 73 1.39 12.99 6.83
N PHE A 74 1.21 14.30 6.76
CA PHE A 74 1.59 15.10 5.59
C PHE A 74 3.11 15.19 5.38
N ALA A 75 3.91 15.33 6.45
CA ALA A 75 5.36 15.33 6.34
C ALA A 75 5.88 14.05 5.65
N VAL A 76 5.36 12.88 6.07
CA VAL A 76 5.81 11.57 5.57
C VAL A 76 5.16 11.20 4.23
N ASN A 77 3.85 11.49 4.07
CA ASN A 77 3.08 11.02 2.90
C ASN A 77 3.01 12.03 1.75
N ALA A 78 3.32 13.30 1.99
CA ALA A 78 3.24 14.34 0.96
C ALA A 78 4.58 15.04 0.73
N VAL A 79 5.17 15.64 1.76
CA VAL A 79 6.42 16.41 1.64
C VAL A 79 7.59 15.51 1.23
N ALA A 80 7.78 14.39 1.93
CA ALA A 80 8.87 13.46 1.62
C ALA A 80 8.81 12.88 0.19
N PRO A 81 7.64 12.40 -0.32
CA PRO A 81 7.51 11.99 -1.71
C PRO A 81 7.83 13.10 -2.72
N GLY A 82 7.47 14.35 -2.44
CA GLY A 82 7.83 15.50 -3.26
C GLY A 82 9.35 15.69 -3.33
N ILE A 83 10.06 15.62 -2.20
CA ILE A 83 11.53 15.73 -2.15
C ILE A 83 12.19 14.55 -2.88
N LEU A 84 11.67 13.32 -2.69
CA LEU A 84 12.17 12.16 -3.43
C LEU A 84 11.98 12.32 -4.94
N ALA A 85 10.87 12.93 -5.37
CA ALA A 85 10.61 13.20 -6.79
C ALA A 85 11.56 14.25 -7.36
N GLU A 86 11.83 15.35 -6.62
CA GLU A 86 12.83 16.36 -7.02
C GLU A 86 14.23 15.75 -7.20
N GLU A 87 14.66 14.92 -6.23
CA GLU A 87 15.99 14.30 -6.29
C GLU A 87 16.04 13.17 -7.35
N ALA A 88 14.95 12.42 -7.55
CA ALA A 88 14.85 11.45 -8.63
C ALA A 88 14.96 12.13 -10.01
N LYS A 89 14.30 13.29 -10.22
CA LYS A 89 14.45 14.10 -11.43
C LYS A 89 15.89 14.50 -11.66
N ARG A 90 16.58 15.01 -10.63
CA ARG A 90 18.01 15.42 -10.71
C ARG A 90 18.93 14.25 -11.05
N ALA A 91 18.64 13.06 -10.54
CA ALA A 91 19.39 11.84 -10.78
C ALA A 91 19.06 11.18 -12.14
N GLY A 92 18.00 11.61 -12.84
CA GLY A 92 17.46 10.93 -14.02
C GLY A 92 16.80 9.57 -13.67
N ALA A 93 16.48 9.34 -12.39
CA ALA A 93 15.92 8.12 -11.88
C ALA A 93 14.40 8.00 -12.09
N LEU A 94 13.88 6.78 -12.12
CA LEU A 94 12.45 6.50 -11.99
C LEU A 94 12.07 6.51 -10.50
N LEU A 95 11.02 7.23 -10.11
CA LEU A 95 10.42 7.14 -8.78
C LEU A 95 9.21 6.21 -8.80
N VAL A 96 9.27 5.09 -8.07
CA VAL A 96 8.11 4.23 -7.78
C VAL A 96 7.54 4.62 -6.43
N HIS A 97 6.24 4.88 -6.36
CA HIS A 97 5.55 5.27 -5.14
C HIS A 97 4.26 4.51 -4.94
N PHE A 98 4.04 3.97 -3.73
CA PHE A 98 2.79 3.30 -3.37
C PHE A 98 1.80 4.29 -2.78
N SER A 99 0.61 4.34 -3.37
CA SER A 99 -0.54 5.11 -2.90
C SER A 99 -1.67 4.17 -2.45
N THR A 100 -2.88 4.68 -2.33
CA THR A 100 -3.99 4.00 -1.65
C THR A 100 -5.33 4.23 -2.35
N ASP A 101 -6.26 3.29 -2.17
CA ASP A 101 -7.68 3.43 -2.44
C ASP A 101 -8.36 4.56 -1.63
N TYR A 102 -7.80 4.96 -0.49
CA TYR A 102 -8.32 6.04 0.36
C TYR A 102 -8.23 7.43 -0.27
N VAL A 103 -7.70 7.57 -1.47
CA VAL A 103 -7.83 8.80 -2.26
C VAL A 103 -9.26 9.00 -2.79
N PHE A 104 -10.12 7.99 -2.71
CA PHE A 104 -11.52 8.02 -3.12
C PHE A 104 -12.47 8.08 -1.92
N ASP A 105 -13.71 8.55 -2.13
CA ASP A 105 -14.73 8.68 -1.08
C ASP A 105 -15.47 7.37 -0.76
N GLY A 106 -15.37 6.36 -1.62
CA GLY A 106 -16.03 5.06 -1.46
C GLY A 106 -17.52 5.05 -1.79
N THR A 107 -18.06 6.06 -2.47
CA THR A 107 -19.48 6.17 -2.80
C THR A 107 -19.88 5.53 -4.12
N LYS A 108 -18.92 5.28 -5.01
CA LYS A 108 -19.17 4.67 -6.32
C LYS A 108 -19.62 3.21 -6.16
N GLY A 109 -20.64 2.78 -6.91
CA GLY A 109 -21.18 1.42 -6.88
C GLY A 109 -20.33 0.36 -7.63
N SER A 110 -19.36 0.79 -8.44
CA SER A 110 -18.43 -0.06 -9.20
C SER A 110 -16.97 0.19 -8.77
N PRO A 111 -15.99 -0.62 -9.21
CA PRO A 111 -14.58 -0.35 -8.97
C PRO A 111 -14.15 1.03 -9.49
N TYR A 112 -13.25 1.71 -8.80
CA TYR A 112 -12.66 2.98 -9.22
C TYR A 112 -11.60 2.76 -10.29
N THR A 113 -11.60 3.60 -11.31
CA THR A 113 -10.54 3.71 -12.34
C THR A 113 -9.58 4.85 -12.00
N GLU A 114 -8.41 4.88 -12.64
CA GLU A 114 -7.44 5.98 -12.46
C GLU A 114 -7.97 7.34 -12.93
N ALA A 115 -8.99 7.35 -13.78
CA ALA A 115 -9.65 8.57 -14.30
C ALA A 115 -10.75 9.10 -13.39
N ASP A 116 -11.21 8.31 -12.41
CA ASP A 116 -12.24 8.77 -11.47
C ASP A 116 -11.73 9.93 -10.60
N PRO A 117 -12.57 10.90 -10.27
CA PRO A 117 -12.19 12.02 -9.41
C PRO A 117 -11.83 11.53 -8.01
N THR A 118 -10.72 12.04 -7.49
CA THR A 118 -10.29 11.76 -6.12
C THR A 118 -11.02 12.66 -5.12
N CYS A 119 -11.51 12.08 -4.02
CA CYS A 119 -12.21 12.78 -2.95
C CYS A 119 -11.96 12.05 -1.61
N PRO A 120 -10.77 12.19 -1.00
CA PRO A 120 -10.45 11.51 0.25
C PRO A 120 -11.35 11.98 1.39
N ILE A 121 -11.75 11.08 2.28
CA ILE A 121 -12.67 11.34 3.39
C ILE A 121 -12.00 11.28 4.77
N ASN A 122 -10.68 11.18 4.81
CA ASN A 122 -9.88 11.17 6.03
C ASN A 122 -8.47 11.73 5.77
N VAL A 123 -7.78 12.11 6.85
CA VAL A 123 -6.44 12.73 6.80
C VAL A 123 -5.39 11.85 6.13
N TYR A 124 -5.45 10.53 6.35
CA TYR A 124 -4.54 9.60 5.68
C TYR A 124 -4.68 9.68 4.16
N GLY A 125 -5.90 9.57 3.63
CA GLY A 125 -6.19 9.67 2.20
C GLY A 125 -5.78 11.03 1.62
N GLU A 126 -6.08 12.13 2.34
CA GLU A 126 -5.65 13.48 1.94
C GLU A 126 -4.14 13.60 1.85
N SER A 127 -3.40 13.08 2.83
CA SER A 127 -1.93 13.13 2.86
C SER A 127 -1.32 12.30 1.73
N LYS A 128 -1.88 11.13 1.41
CA LYS A 128 -1.43 10.29 0.29
C LYS A 128 -1.71 10.95 -1.06
N LEU A 129 -2.90 11.53 -1.24
CA LEU A 129 -3.24 12.26 -2.46
C LEU A 129 -2.33 13.49 -2.66
N ALA A 130 -2.01 14.20 -1.59
CA ALA A 130 -1.07 15.32 -1.66
C ALA A 130 0.33 14.86 -2.12
N GLY A 131 0.78 13.67 -1.71
CA GLY A 131 2.00 13.05 -2.20
C GLY A 131 1.95 12.70 -3.68
N GLU A 132 0.85 12.12 -4.18
CA GLU A 132 0.66 11.88 -5.62
C GLU A 132 0.79 13.18 -6.41
N LYS A 133 0.10 14.25 -5.97
CA LYS A 133 0.15 15.56 -6.62
C LYS A 133 1.55 16.17 -6.60
N ALA A 134 2.30 16.05 -5.49
CA ALA A 134 3.66 16.53 -5.39
C ALA A 134 4.61 15.79 -6.36
N ILE A 135 4.47 14.47 -6.51
CA ILE A 135 5.23 13.68 -7.48
C ILE A 135 4.87 14.10 -8.91
N GLN A 136 3.57 14.17 -9.25
CA GLN A 136 3.12 14.54 -10.59
C GLN A 136 3.55 15.95 -10.99
N GLY A 137 3.55 16.90 -10.05
CA GLY A 137 3.98 18.28 -10.28
C GLY A 137 5.49 18.49 -10.35
N SER A 138 6.30 17.47 -10.07
CA SER A 138 7.78 17.59 -10.08
C SER A 138 8.42 17.41 -11.46
N ASP A 139 7.66 16.95 -12.47
CA ASP A 139 8.15 16.51 -13.79
C ASP A 139 9.22 15.40 -13.73
N CYS A 140 9.30 14.62 -12.67
CA CYS A 140 10.15 13.43 -12.63
C CYS A 140 9.50 12.28 -13.41
N ARG A 141 10.29 11.30 -13.80
CA ARG A 141 9.76 10.02 -14.26
C ARG A 141 9.21 9.28 -13.03
N PHE A 142 7.91 8.94 -13.04
CA PHE A 142 7.29 8.28 -11.90
C PHE A 142 6.41 7.11 -12.29
N LEU A 143 6.27 6.15 -11.37
CA LEU A 143 5.28 5.09 -11.38
C LEU A 143 4.56 5.12 -10.03
N ILE A 144 3.32 5.62 -10.00
CA ILE A 144 2.47 5.63 -8.81
C ILE A 144 1.55 4.43 -8.88
N LEU A 145 1.56 3.60 -7.82
CA LEU A 145 0.74 2.40 -7.70
C LEU A 145 -0.24 2.57 -6.53
N ARG A 146 -1.52 2.80 -6.84
CA ARG A 146 -2.59 2.77 -5.82
C ARG A 146 -2.93 1.33 -5.51
N THR A 147 -2.88 0.96 -4.25
CA THR A 147 -3.22 -0.38 -3.76
C THR A 147 -4.24 -0.32 -2.64
N SER A 148 -4.82 -1.45 -2.27
CA SER A 148 -5.83 -1.53 -1.21
C SER A 148 -5.59 -2.72 -0.29
N TRP A 149 -5.99 -2.58 0.99
CA TRP A 149 -6.08 -3.64 1.99
C TRP A 149 -4.84 -4.53 2.07
N VAL A 150 -3.65 -3.87 2.12
CA VAL A 150 -2.36 -4.57 2.12
C VAL A 150 -2.21 -5.43 3.36
N TYR A 151 -1.88 -6.70 3.15
CA TYR A 151 -1.61 -7.66 4.22
C TYR A 151 -0.37 -8.52 3.90
N GLY A 152 0.15 -9.18 4.92
CA GLY A 152 1.29 -10.09 4.78
C GLY A 152 1.68 -10.70 6.13
N PRO A 153 2.74 -11.54 6.16
CA PRO A 153 3.15 -12.27 7.36
C PRO A 153 3.87 -11.39 8.39
N ARG A 154 4.02 -10.09 8.13
CA ARG A 154 4.83 -9.17 8.95
C ARG A 154 4.09 -7.86 9.24
N GLY A 155 4.60 -7.16 10.26
CA GLY A 155 4.10 -5.84 10.67
C GLY A 155 2.75 -5.91 11.35
N SER A 156 1.98 -4.83 11.25
CA SER A 156 0.62 -4.74 11.77
C SER A 156 -0.35 -4.68 10.60
N ASN A 157 -1.26 -5.65 10.50
CA ASN A 157 -2.27 -5.72 9.44
C ASN A 157 -3.50 -6.48 9.93
N PHE A 158 -4.55 -6.45 9.10
CA PHE A 158 -5.83 -7.06 9.42
C PHE A 158 -5.71 -8.57 9.63
N MET A 159 -4.99 -9.30 8.75
CA MET A 159 -4.83 -10.75 8.86
C MET A 159 -4.23 -11.16 10.21
N LEU A 160 -3.09 -10.57 10.57
CA LEU A 160 -2.41 -10.88 11.84
C LEU A 160 -3.26 -10.48 13.05
N THR A 161 -4.03 -9.38 12.94
CA THR A 161 -4.95 -8.95 13.97
C THR A 161 -6.08 -9.96 14.16
N MET A 162 -6.69 -10.46 13.08
CA MET A 162 -7.75 -11.49 13.17
C MET A 162 -7.23 -12.78 13.77
N LEU A 163 -6.05 -13.25 13.33
CA LEU A 163 -5.44 -14.47 13.89
C LEU A 163 -5.16 -14.36 15.40
N ARG A 164 -4.68 -13.21 15.86
CA ARG A 164 -4.45 -12.97 17.29
C ARG A 164 -5.75 -12.89 18.06
N LEU A 165 -6.70 -12.04 17.63
CA LEU A 165 -7.95 -11.83 18.34
C LEU A 165 -8.82 -13.10 18.40
N ALA A 166 -8.78 -13.95 17.37
CA ALA A 166 -9.52 -15.21 17.36
C ALA A 166 -9.04 -16.22 18.39
N ARG A 167 -7.81 -16.10 18.87
CA ARG A 167 -7.27 -16.92 19.98
C ARG A 167 -7.60 -16.35 21.36
N GLU A 168 -7.85 -15.03 21.42
CA GLU A 168 -8.08 -14.30 22.67
C GLU A 168 -9.57 -14.14 22.99
N ARG A 169 -10.47 -14.28 22.01
CA ARG A 169 -11.89 -13.94 22.13
C ARG A 169 -12.78 -15.09 21.70
N PRO A 170 -13.94 -15.28 22.35
CA PRO A 170 -14.90 -16.34 21.98
C PRO A 170 -15.63 -16.03 20.66
N GLU A 171 -15.69 -14.78 20.22
CA GLU A 171 -16.33 -14.32 19.00
C GLU A 171 -15.60 -13.06 18.47
N LEU A 172 -15.52 -12.91 17.15
CA LEU A 172 -15.07 -11.68 16.50
C LEU A 172 -16.27 -10.94 15.87
N ARG A 173 -16.34 -9.62 16.07
CA ARG A 173 -17.32 -8.76 15.41
C ARG A 173 -16.59 -7.97 14.33
N VAL A 174 -16.96 -8.16 13.06
CA VAL A 174 -16.23 -7.58 11.91
C VAL A 174 -17.20 -6.92 10.94
N VAL A 175 -16.81 -5.73 10.46
CA VAL A 175 -17.59 -4.92 9.52
C VAL A 175 -17.82 -5.67 8.21
N ASP A 176 -19.08 -5.66 7.72
CA ASP A 176 -19.53 -6.40 6.53
C ASP A 176 -20.14 -5.51 5.44
N ASP A 177 -20.14 -4.19 5.62
CA ASP A 177 -20.64 -3.19 4.67
C ASP A 177 -19.53 -2.33 4.06
N GLN A 178 -18.28 -2.77 4.17
CA GLN A 178 -17.13 -2.22 3.45
C GLN A 178 -16.57 -3.32 2.55
N ILE A 179 -16.41 -3.01 1.26
CA ILE A 179 -15.96 -3.96 0.23
C ILE A 179 -14.65 -3.51 -0.41
N GLY A 180 -13.75 -4.44 -0.65
CA GLY A 180 -12.43 -4.19 -1.25
C GLY A 180 -11.78 -5.48 -1.76
N ALA A 181 -10.51 -5.41 -2.11
CA ALA A 181 -9.70 -6.54 -2.52
C ALA A 181 -8.42 -6.62 -1.67
N PRO A 182 -8.34 -7.57 -0.70
CA PRO A 182 -7.12 -7.76 0.07
C PRO A 182 -5.96 -8.11 -0.84
N THR A 183 -4.87 -7.34 -0.73
CA THR A 183 -3.73 -7.48 -1.64
C THR A 183 -2.47 -7.83 -0.85
N SER A 184 -1.84 -8.97 -1.15
CA SER A 184 -0.67 -9.40 -0.40
C SER A 184 0.56 -8.56 -0.72
N SER A 185 1.36 -8.26 0.29
CA SER A 185 2.63 -7.53 0.13
C SER A 185 3.59 -8.23 -0.83
N LEU A 186 3.57 -9.56 -0.87
CA LEU A 186 4.37 -10.36 -1.78
C LEU A 186 3.93 -10.17 -3.25
N ALA A 187 2.61 -10.18 -3.52
CA ALA A 187 2.08 -9.96 -4.87
C ALA A 187 2.40 -8.54 -5.37
N ILE A 188 2.27 -7.53 -4.50
CA ILE A 188 2.68 -6.14 -4.81
C ILE A 188 4.16 -6.08 -5.16
N ALA A 189 5.03 -6.70 -4.37
CA ALA A 189 6.46 -6.68 -4.61
C ALA A 189 6.86 -7.36 -5.92
N ARG A 190 6.30 -8.54 -6.21
CA ARG A 190 6.53 -9.28 -7.48
C ARG A 190 6.06 -8.46 -8.69
N ALA A 191 4.86 -7.90 -8.64
CA ALA A 191 4.34 -7.05 -9.72
C ALA A 191 5.20 -5.79 -9.91
N THR A 192 5.64 -5.16 -8.82
CA THR A 192 6.53 -4.00 -8.89
C THR A 192 7.82 -4.32 -9.62
N ALA A 193 8.45 -5.47 -9.33
CA ALA A 193 9.66 -5.91 -10.02
C ALA A 193 9.43 -6.12 -11.54
N GLN A 194 8.26 -6.68 -11.93
CA GLN A 194 7.88 -6.85 -13.34
C GLN A 194 7.64 -5.51 -14.06
N LEU A 195 7.19 -4.49 -13.33
CA LEU A 195 6.94 -3.14 -13.85
C LEU A 195 8.21 -2.33 -14.06
N LEU A 196 9.36 -2.70 -13.46
CA LEU A 196 10.64 -2.02 -13.62
C LEU A 196 11.30 -2.36 -14.98
N ARG A 197 10.69 -1.94 -16.06
CA ARG A 197 11.14 -2.15 -17.44
C ARG A 197 11.19 -0.84 -18.24
N PRO A 198 11.87 -0.77 -19.40
CA PRO A 198 11.88 0.41 -20.24
C PRO A 198 10.47 0.90 -20.56
N GLY A 199 10.25 2.22 -20.45
CA GLY A 199 8.95 2.84 -20.66
C GLY A 199 8.01 2.82 -19.45
N ALA A 200 8.39 2.22 -18.31
CA ALA A 200 7.59 2.28 -17.10
C ALA A 200 7.36 3.72 -16.64
N GLY A 201 6.11 4.06 -16.35
CA GLY A 201 5.73 5.38 -15.84
C GLY A 201 4.22 5.60 -15.85
N GLY A 202 3.76 6.53 -15.04
CA GLY A 202 2.34 6.88 -14.93
C GLY A 202 1.72 6.50 -13.59
N LEU A 203 0.41 6.65 -13.49
CA LEU A 203 -0.39 6.28 -12.32
C LEU A 203 -1.26 5.07 -12.68
N TYR A 204 -1.22 4.04 -11.82
CA TYR A 204 -1.96 2.80 -12.03
C TYR A 204 -2.57 2.28 -10.73
N HIS A 205 -3.64 1.52 -10.87
CA HIS A 205 -4.19 0.71 -9.80
C HIS A 205 -3.51 -0.67 -9.78
N LEU A 206 -3.15 -1.13 -8.59
CA LEU A 206 -2.49 -2.41 -8.35
C LEU A 206 -3.11 -3.09 -7.13
N SER A 207 -4.14 -3.89 -7.33
CA SER A 207 -4.81 -4.67 -6.29
C SER A 207 -5.10 -6.09 -6.77
N ALA A 208 -5.40 -7.00 -5.84
CA ALA A 208 -5.84 -8.34 -6.16
C ALA A 208 -7.11 -8.33 -7.02
N ALA A 209 -7.31 -9.35 -7.83
CA ALA A 209 -8.59 -9.60 -8.48
C ALA A 209 -9.64 -10.12 -7.48
N GLY A 210 -10.91 -9.95 -7.82
CA GLY A 210 -12.04 -10.29 -6.95
C GLY A 210 -12.37 -9.19 -5.94
N GLU A 211 -13.30 -9.51 -5.06
CA GLU A 211 -13.80 -8.60 -4.04
C GLU A 211 -14.32 -9.36 -2.82
N VAL A 212 -14.22 -8.77 -1.65
CA VAL A 212 -14.70 -9.33 -0.39
C VAL A 212 -14.96 -8.22 0.63
N THR A 213 -15.82 -8.49 1.62
CA THR A 213 -15.96 -7.62 2.79
C THR A 213 -14.89 -7.94 3.83
N TRP A 214 -14.64 -7.03 4.79
CA TRP A 214 -13.75 -7.33 5.91
C TRP A 214 -14.20 -8.56 6.69
N CYS A 215 -15.52 -8.75 6.89
CA CYS A 215 -16.09 -9.93 7.54
C CYS A 215 -15.82 -11.20 6.72
N GLY A 216 -16.03 -11.16 5.41
CA GLY A 216 -15.71 -12.26 4.52
C GLY A 216 -14.23 -12.63 4.54
N PHE A 217 -13.35 -11.61 4.50
CA PHE A 217 -11.90 -11.82 4.56
C PHE A 217 -11.47 -12.41 5.93
N ALA A 218 -12.05 -11.93 7.05
CA ALA A 218 -11.79 -12.53 8.37
C ALA A 218 -12.16 -14.01 8.42
N ARG A 219 -13.33 -14.38 7.89
CA ARG A 219 -13.77 -15.78 7.81
C ARG A 219 -12.79 -16.63 6.99
N ALA A 220 -12.35 -16.15 5.85
CA ALA A 220 -11.38 -16.85 5.00
C ALA A 220 -10.03 -17.05 5.70
N ILE A 221 -9.53 -16.01 6.41
CA ILE A 221 -8.29 -16.11 7.21
C ILE A 221 -8.42 -17.20 8.28
N LEU A 222 -9.51 -17.20 9.06
CA LEU A 222 -9.69 -18.16 10.14
C LEU A 222 -9.91 -19.59 9.63
N ALA A 223 -10.68 -19.75 8.56
CA ALA A 223 -10.88 -21.05 7.91
C ALA A 223 -9.55 -21.65 7.46
N ARG A 224 -8.70 -20.85 6.82
CA ARG A 224 -7.37 -21.28 6.39
C ARG A 224 -6.45 -21.63 7.57
N ALA A 225 -6.60 -20.92 8.68
CA ALA A 225 -5.81 -21.17 9.89
C ALA A 225 -6.33 -22.34 10.73
N GLY A 226 -7.46 -22.97 10.35
CA GLY A 226 -8.11 -24.01 11.13
C GLY A 226 -8.69 -23.51 12.46
N ILE A 227 -9.03 -22.22 12.57
CA ILE A 227 -9.55 -21.59 13.78
C ILE A 227 -11.07 -21.51 13.68
N ALA A 228 -11.77 -22.12 14.64
CA ALA A 228 -13.23 -22.23 14.65
C ALA A 228 -13.96 -21.04 15.31
N THR A 229 -13.24 -20.00 15.74
CA THR A 229 -13.84 -18.82 16.40
C THR A 229 -14.87 -18.15 15.48
N PRO A 230 -16.13 -17.98 15.91
CA PRO A 230 -17.18 -17.38 15.10
C PRO A 230 -16.87 -15.93 14.71
N VAL A 231 -17.22 -15.56 13.47
CA VAL A 231 -17.11 -14.18 12.96
C VAL A 231 -18.51 -13.65 12.69
N ARG A 232 -18.96 -12.72 13.52
CA ARG A 232 -20.25 -12.05 13.41
C ARG A 232 -20.11 -10.79 12.56
N ALA A 233 -20.95 -10.69 11.53
CA ALA A 233 -21.08 -9.49 10.71
C ALA A 233 -21.70 -8.34 11.52
N ILE A 234 -21.13 -7.14 11.38
CA ILE A 234 -21.67 -5.89 11.94
C ILE A 234 -21.62 -4.80 10.87
N ARG A 235 -22.32 -3.70 11.09
CA ARG A 235 -22.24 -2.52 10.23
C ARG A 235 -21.10 -1.61 10.67
N THR A 236 -20.66 -0.73 9.76
CA THR A 236 -19.68 0.33 10.06
C THR A 236 -20.14 1.19 11.24
N GLU A 237 -21.44 1.46 11.35
CA GLU A 237 -22.05 2.24 12.44
C GLU A 237 -21.86 1.61 13.83
N ASP A 238 -21.77 0.27 13.88
CA ASP A 238 -21.55 -0.50 15.11
C ASP A 238 -20.07 -0.56 15.54
N TYR A 239 -19.18 -0.01 14.71
CA TYR A 239 -17.74 0.02 14.97
C TYR A 239 -17.16 1.42 14.70
N PRO A 240 -17.50 2.40 15.53
CA PRO A 240 -17.02 3.77 15.34
C PRO A 240 -15.50 3.85 15.46
N THR A 241 -14.89 4.57 14.53
CA THR A 241 -13.43 4.79 14.46
C THR A 241 -13.15 6.28 14.24
N PRO A 242 -12.00 6.81 14.70
CA PRO A 242 -11.63 8.21 14.50
C PRO A 242 -11.67 8.63 13.03
N ALA A 243 -11.05 7.84 12.14
CA ALA A 243 -11.08 8.10 10.71
C ALA A 243 -12.29 7.46 10.04
N ARG A 244 -12.94 8.17 9.13
CA ARG A 244 -13.97 7.61 8.25
C ARG A 244 -13.32 6.67 7.24
N ARG A 245 -13.99 5.57 6.91
CA ARG A 245 -13.51 4.60 5.93
C ARG A 245 -14.42 4.53 4.71
N PRO A 246 -13.86 4.42 3.48
CA PRO A 246 -14.67 4.22 2.28
C PRO A 246 -15.45 2.91 2.37
N ARG A 247 -16.73 2.94 1.92
CA ARG A 247 -17.53 1.70 1.81
C ARG A 247 -17.10 0.85 0.64
N ASN A 248 -16.56 1.47 -0.41
CA ASN A 248 -16.04 0.81 -1.59
C ASN A 248 -14.56 1.18 -1.80
N SER A 249 -13.70 0.19 -1.67
CA SER A 249 -12.24 0.27 -1.88
C SER A 249 -11.79 -0.53 -3.11
N ARG A 250 -12.70 -0.93 -3.99
CA ARG A 250 -12.38 -1.71 -5.18
C ARG A 250 -11.70 -0.84 -6.24
N LEU A 251 -10.58 -1.33 -6.76
CA LEU A 251 -9.80 -0.67 -7.79
C LEU A 251 -9.89 -1.46 -9.10
N ASP A 252 -10.17 -0.79 -10.20
CA ASP A 252 -10.09 -1.36 -11.55
C ASP A 252 -8.63 -1.32 -12.01
N CYS A 253 -8.03 -2.48 -12.20
CA CYS A 253 -6.63 -2.64 -12.65
C CYS A 253 -6.50 -2.92 -14.16
N SER A 254 -7.56 -2.72 -14.94
CA SER A 254 -7.59 -3.04 -16.39
C SER A 254 -6.56 -2.25 -17.17
N ARG A 255 -6.29 -0.98 -16.77
CA ARG A 255 -5.26 -0.16 -17.39
C ARG A 255 -3.86 -0.74 -17.21
N LEU A 256 -3.52 -1.18 -15.99
CA LEU A 256 -2.23 -1.82 -15.72
C LEU A 256 -2.05 -3.08 -16.57
N ARG A 257 -3.09 -3.92 -16.65
CA ARG A 257 -3.08 -5.14 -17.48
C ARG A 257 -2.90 -4.80 -18.95
N LYS A 258 -3.61 -3.79 -19.46
CA LYS A 258 -3.52 -3.37 -20.87
C LYS A 258 -2.12 -2.88 -21.24
N ASP A 259 -1.55 -2.01 -20.39
CA ASP A 259 -0.31 -1.29 -20.73
C ASP A 259 0.95 -2.12 -20.42
N PHE A 260 0.87 -3.04 -19.45
CA PHE A 260 2.03 -3.80 -18.97
C PHE A 260 1.87 -5.32 -19.02
N ASP A 261 0.71 -5.85 -19.34
CA ASP A 261 0.38 -7.28 -19.21
C ASP A 261 0.63 -7.82 -17.80
N VAL A 262 0.39 -6.98 -16.79
CA VAL A 262 0.52 -7.31 -15.37
C VAL A 262 -0.87 -7.30 -14.73
N ALA A 263 -1.24 -8.40 -14.10
CA ALA A 263 -2.44 -8.54 -13.30
C ALA A 263 -2.13 -9.38 -12.06
N LEU A 264 -2.70 -9.00 -10.92
CA LEU A 264 -2.58 -9.80 -9.71
C LEU A 264 -3.62 -10.93 -9.73
N ALA A 265 -3.25 -12.07 -9.15
CA ALA A 265 -4.15 -13.20 -8.94
C ALA A 265 -5.34 -12.81 -8.03
N PRO A 266 -6.44 -13.58 -8.00
CA PRO A 266 -7.52 -13.42 -7.05
C PRO A 266 -7.00 -13.37 -5.60
N TRP A 267 -7.71 -12.62 -4.75
CA TRP A 267 -7.30 -12.44 -3.35
C TRP A 267 -7.27 -13.77 -2.58
N GLU A 268 -8.13 -14.73 -2.92
CA GLU A 268 -8.16 -16.08 -2.35
C GLU A 268 -6.85 -16.83 -2.61
N ASP A 269 -6.37 -16.78 -3.85
CA ASP A 269 -5.12 -17.43 -4.26
C ASP A 269 -3.95 -16.78 -3.53
N GLN A 270 -3.92 -15.45 -3.46
CA GLN A 270 -2.88 -14.73 -2.71
C GLN A 270 -2.91 -15.07 -1.23
N LEU A 271 -4.11 -15.20 -0.60
CA LEU A 271 -4.23 -15.63 0.78
C LEU A 271 -3.65 -17.04 0.96
N SER A 272 -3.81 -17.92 -0.03
CA SER A 272 -3.26 -19.28 0.04
C SER A 272 -1.73 -19.34 0.03
N GLU A 273 -1.07 -18.39 -0.62
CA GLU A 273 0.40 -18.30 -0.70
C GLU A 273 1.06 -17.68 0.55
N VAL A 274 0.34 -16.82 1.29
CA VAL A 274 0.93 -16.13 2.44
C VAL A 274 1.09 -17.08 3.61
N THR A 275 2.29 -17.16 4.18
CA THR A 275 2.54 -17.90 5.42
C THR A 275 1.75 -17.25 6.56
N LEU A 276 0.78 -17.98 7.09
CA LEU A 276 0.14 -17.62 8.36
C LEU A 276 1.18 -17.91 9.42
N GLY A 277 1.78 -16.88 10.05
CA GLY A 277 2.85 -17.06 11.04
C GLY A 277 2.62 -18.26 11.94
N ALA A 278 3.69 -18.91 12.41
CA ALA A 278 3.59 -20.07 13.29
C ALA A 278 2.66 -19.80 14.47
N PRO A 279 1.89 -20.80 14.92
CA PRO A 279 0.92 -20.67 16.01
C PRO A 279 1.54 -20.16 17.30
#